data_81e2ff22a0312cd546f0f189c6862b3b
#
_entry.id   81e2ff22a0312cd546f0f189c6862b3b
#
_cell.length_a   1.000
_cell.length_b   1.000
_cell.length_c   1.000
_cell.angle_alpha   90.00
_cell.angle_beta   90.00
_cell.angle_gamma   90.00
#
_symmetry.space_group_name_H-M   'P 1'
#
loop_
_entity.id
_entity.type
_entity.pdbx_description
1 polymer ?
#
loop_
_entity_poly.entity_id
_entity_poly.type
_entity_poly.pdbx_seq_one_letter_code
_entity_poly.pdbx_strand_id
1 'polypeptide(L)'
;LTVSDIRENILFNLNKRFSAAGINNYKSFIADLSNSKQVVAAESFDLIMADVPCSGSGTWSRTPEQLYYFELAKIDEYAKLQKSILKNVIMALKPGGYFLYITCSVFKKENKDAVNFLLENFNFKVLKMELLKGYEMKADSMFAALLQKQL
;
A
#
# COMPACT_ATOMS: atom_id res chain seq x y z
N LEU A 1 -0.83 -0.18 17.44
CA LEU A 1 -1.08 -0.59 16.05
C LEU A 1 -2.48 -0.16 15.63
N THR A 2 -2.60 0.40 14.42
CA THR A 2 -3.89 0.76 13.81
C THR A 2 -3.96 0.17 12.42
N VAL A 3 -5.08 -0.45 12.05
CA VAL A 3 -5.28 -1.13 10.76
C VAL A 3 -6.58 -0.66 10.13
N SER A 4 -6.57 -0.43 8.82
CA SER A 4 -7.79 -0.13 8.07
C SER A 4 -7.82 -0.86 6.73
N ASP A 5 -9.01 -1.18 6.27
CA ASP A 5 -9.30 -1.64 4.90
C ASP A 5 -10.72 -1.13 4.56
N ILE A 6 -11.00 -0.94 3.28
CA ILE A 6 -12.34 -0.58 2.83
C ILE A 6 -13.31 -1.79 2.93
N ARG A 7 -12.77 -3.01 2.93
CA ARG A 7 -13.52 -4.27 2.91
C ARG A 7 -13.66 -4.83 4.32
N GLU A 8 -14.88 -4.88 4.82
CA GLU A 8 -15.19 -5.41 6.15
C GLU A 8 -14.73 -6.86 6.35
N ASN A 9 -14.90 -7.71 5.34
CA ASN A 9 -14.48 -9.11 5.42
C ASN A 9 -12.97 -9.29 5.61
N ILE A 10 -12.15 -8.39 5.10
CA ILE A 10 -10.70 -8.40 5.31
C ILE A 10 -10.37 -8.10 6.76
N LEU A 11 -11.00 -7.07 7.34
CA LEU A 11 -10.82 -6.74 8.76
C LEU A 11 -11.33 -7.85 9.67
N PHE A 12 -12.45 -8.49 9.33
CA PHE A 12 -12.95 -9.64 10.08
C PHE A 12 -11.93 -10.80 10.10
N ASN A 13 -11.34 -11.13 8.95
CA ASN A 13 -10.32 -12.17 8.85
C ASN A 13 -9.02 -11.78 9.58
N LEU A 14 -8.63 -10.51 9.52
CA LEU A 14 -7.48 -9.98 10.28
C LEU A 14 -7.72 -10.14 11.79
N ASN A 15 -8.88 -9.75 12.28
CA ASN A 15 -9.24 -9.85 13.70
C ASN A 15 -9.16 -11.31 14.19
N LYS A 16 -9.64 -12.28 13.38
CA LYS A 16 -9.48 -13.71 13.70
C LYS A 16 -8.02 -14.13 13.80
N ARG A 17 -7.18 -13.72 12.85
CA ARG A 17 -5.75 -14.04 12.83
C ARG A 17 -5.01 -13.39 14.01
N PHE A 18 -5.31 -12.15 14.33
CA PHE A 18 -4.73 -11.43 15.46
C PHE A 18 -5.12 -12.07 16.80
N SER A 19 -6.40 -12.45 16.97
CA SER A 19 -6.86 -13.18 18.14
C SER A 19 -6.13 -14.52 18.29
N ALA A 20 -6.01 -15.30 17.21
CA ALA A 20 -5.29 -16.57 17.23
C ALA A 20 -3.80 -16.42 17.56
N ALA A 21 -3.19 -15.28 17.18
CA ALA A 21 -1.80 -14.94 17.48
C ALA A 21 -1.61 -14.25 18.84
N GLY A 22 -2.67 -14.07 19.65
CA GLY A 22 -2.61 -13.37 20.93
C GLY A 22 -2.39 -11.85 20.82
N ILE A 23 -2.61 -11.25 19.65
CA ILE A 23 -2.45 -9.81 19.41
C ILE A 23 -3.77 -9.11 19.75
N ASN A 24 -3.81 -8.42 20.89
CA ASN A 24 -5.05 -7.79 21.41
C ASN A 24 -4.96 -6.25 21.46
N ASN A 25 -3.75 -5.65 21.37
CA ASN A 25 -3.55 -4.21 21.47
C ASN A 25 -3.46 -3.55 20.09
N TYR A 26 -4.60 -3.41 19.42
CA TYR A 26 -4.72 -2.73 18.15
C TYR A 26 -6.10 -2.10 17.97
N LYS A 27 -6.21 -1.17 17.02
CA LYS A 27 -7.47 -0.59 16.55
C LYS A 27 -7.68 -0.98 15.10
N SER A 28 -8.89 -1.36 14.73
CA SER A 28 -9.27 -1.61 13.33
C SER A 28 -10.54 -0.83 12.98
N PHE A 29 -10.61 -0.30 11.76
CA PHE A 29 -11.77 0.44 11.28
C PHE A 29 -11.89 0.33 9.76
N ILE A 30 -13.14 0.39 9.27
CA ILE A 30 -13.44 0.43 7.84
C ILE A 30 -13.23 1.84 7.34
N ALA A 31 -12.42 2.03 6.29
CA ALA A 31 -12.19 3.33 5.67
C ALA A 31 -11.87 3.22 4.19
N ASP A 32 -12.52 4.08 3.40
CA ASP A 32 -12.08 4.40 2.04
C ASP A 32 -11.04 5.52 2.10
N LEU A 33 -9.77 5.14 2.07
CA LEU A 33 -8.65 6.07 2.13
C LEU A 33 -8.41 6.83 0.81
N SER A 34 -9.14 6.49 -0.27
CA SER A 34 -9.12 7.28 -1.51
C SER A 34 -9.95 8.57 -1.40
N ASN A 35 -10.84 8.63 -0.43
CA ASN A 35 -11.74 9.76 -0.22
C ASN A 35 -11.08 10.79 0.72
N SER A 36 -11.22 12.09 0.41
CA SER A 36 -10.54 13.19 1.10
C SER A 36 -11.01 13.46 2.55
N LYS A 37 -11.96 12.68 3.07
CA LYS A 37 -12.33 12.76 4.48
C LYS A 37 -11.18 12.23 5.32
N GLN A 38 -10.54 13.12 6.09
CA GLN A 38 -9.49 12.75 7.03
C GLN A 38 -10.06 11.76 8.06
N VAL A 39 -9.69 10.50 7.92
CA VAL A 39 -10.18 9.41 8.77
C VAL A 39 -9.32 9.28 10.03
N VAL A 40 -8.09 9.79 9.99
CA VAL A 40 -7.10 9.70 11.07
C VAL A 40 -6.50 11.07 11.32
N ALA A 41 -6.20 11.39 12.58
CA ALA A 41 -5.56 12.66 12.94
C ALA A 41 -4.21 12.83 12.22
N ALA A 42 -3.89 14.08 11.86
CA ALA A 42 -2.60 14.40 11.25
C ALA A 42 -1.45 14.04 12.20
N GLU A 43 -0.30 13.67 11.64
CA GLU A 43 0.96 13.42 12.36
C GLU A 43 0.81 12.45 13.56
N SER A 44 0.00 11.39 13.38
CA SER A 44 -0.31 10.43 14.44
C SER A 44 0.61 9.22 14.46
N PHE A 45 1.28 8.91 13.33
CA PHE A 45 2.06 7.68 13.18
C PHE A 45 3.54 7.95 12.93
N ASP A 46 4.38 7.12 13.54
CA ASP A 46 5.82 7.09 13.31
C ASP A 46 6.18 6.22 12.10
N LEU A 47 5.32 5.23 11.78
CA LEU A 47 5.43 4.35 10.62
C LEU A 47 4.05 4.12 10.01
N ILE A 48 3.96 4.27 8.69
CA ILE A 48 2.79 3.85 7.92
C ILE A 48 3.23 2.81 6.90
N MET A 49 2.52 1.68 6.88
CA MET A 49 2.65 0.66 5.84
C MET A 49 1.40 0.74 4.94
N ALA A 50 1.61 1.07 3.68
CA ALA A 50 0.56 1.20 2.68
C ALA A 50 0.66 0.08 1.64
N ASP A 51 -0.07 -1.01 1.87
CA ASP A 51 -0.32 -2.07 0.89
C ASP A 51 -1.53 -1.63 0.05
N VAL A 52 -1.24 -0.98 -1.06
CA VAL A 52 -2.27 -0.29 -1.84
C VAL A 52 -2.88 -1.19 -2.92
N PRO A 53 -4.14 -0.95 -3.33
CA PRO A 53 -4.76 -1.67 -4.44
C PRO A 53 -3.93 -1.49 -5.72
N CYS A 54 -3.73 -2.57 -6.46
CA CYS A 54 -2.94 -2.62 -7.69
C CYS A 54 -3.48 -3.68 -8.65
N SER A 55 -2.90 -3.79 -9.84
CA SER A 55 -3.27 -4.80 -10.85
C SER A 55 -3.07 -6.25 -10.40
N GLY A 56 -2.28 -6.49 -9.35
CA GLY A 56 -1.95 -7.85 -8.92
C GLY A 56 -1.01 -8.60 -9.87
N SER A 57 -0.38 -7.91 -10.82
CA SER A 57 0.40 -8.55 -11.90
C SER A 57 1.58 -9.41 -11.42
N GLY A 58 2.08 -9.16 -10.23
CA GLY A 58 3.12 -9.99 -9.59
C GLY A 58 2.60 -11.35 -9.10
N THR A 59 1.27 -11.57 -9.06
CA THR A 59 0.63 -12.79 -8.58
C THR A 59 0.07 -13.67 -9.70
N TRP A 60 0.15 -13.25 -10.97
CA TRP A 60 -0.49 -13.94 -12.10
C TRP A 60 0.03 -15.35 -12.36
N SER A 61 1.23 -15.68 -11.87
CA SER A 61 1.75 -17.06 -11.94
C SER A 61 0.88 -18.07 -11.17
N ARG A 62 0.20 -17.64 -10.09
CA ARG A 62 -0.74 -18.50 -9.35
C ARG A 62 -2.21 -18.18 -9.58
N THR A 63 -2.50 -17.10 -10.30
CA THR A 63 -3.86 -16.67 -10.67
C THR A 63 -3.91 -16.33 -12.17
N PRO A 64 -3.63 -17.31 -13.09
CA PRO A 64 -3.48 -17.03 -14.52
C PRO A 64 -4.77 -16.50 -15.16
N GLU A 65 -5.92 -16.77 -14.58
CA GLU A 65 -7.21 -16.23 -15.01
C GLU A 65 -7.23 -14.69 -14.92
N GLN A 66 -6.52 -14.09 -13.98
CA GLN A 66 -6.43 -12.63 -13.88
C GLN A 66 -5.68 -12.03 -15.06
N LEU A 67 -4.65 -12.71 -15.57
CA LEU A 67 -3.95 -12.28 -16.79
C LEU A 67 -4.89 -12.32 -18.02
N TYR A 68 -5.74 -13.34 -18.11
CA TYR A 68 -6.67 -13.49 -19.24
C TYR A 68 -7.70 -12.36 -19.29
N TYR A 69 -8.23 -11.95 -18.14
CA TYR A 69 -9.24 -10.87 -18.04
C TYR A 69 -8.65 -9.47 -17.85
N PHE A 70 -7.31 -9.35 -17.86
CA PHE A 70 -6.66 -8.09 -17.60
C PHE A 70 -6.79 -7.09 -18.75
N GLU A 71 -7.19 -5.88 -18.42
CA GLU A 71 -7.28 -4.75 -19.34
C GLU A 71 -6.19 -3.74 -19.03
N LEU A 72 -5.43 -3.29 -20.06
CA LEU A 72 -4.33 -2.32 -19.88
C LEU A 72 -4.77 -1.01 -19.23
N ALA A 73 -6.02 -0.57 -19.48
CA ALA A 73 -6.59 0.63 -18.86
C ALA A 73 -6.61 0.57 -17.32
N LYS A 74 -6.68 -0.63 -16.74
CA LYS A 74 -6.67 -0.83 -15.28
C LYS A 74 -5.39 -0.33 -14.62
N ILE A 75 -4.27 -0.35 -15.33
CA ILE A 75 -3.00 0.22 -14.79
C ILE A 75 -3.18 1.69 -14.46
N ASP A 76 -3.79 2.47 -15.35
CA ASP A 76 -4.01 3.90 -15.14
C ASP A 76 -5.07 4.17 -14.05
N GLU A 77 -6.10 3.34 -13.98
CA GLU A 77 -7.11 3.42 -12.91
C GLU A 77 -6.46 3.19 -11.54
N TYR A 78 -5.69 2.11 -11.38
CA TYR A 78 -4.99 1.82 -10.13
C TYR A 78 -3.95 2.89 -9.79
N ALA A 79 -3.17 3.36 -10.76
CA ALA A 79 -2.20 4.43 -10.51
C ALA A 79 -2.87 5.73 -10.01
N LYS A 80 -4.05 6.09 -10.53
CA LYS A 80 -4.84 7.23 -10.03
C LYS A 80 -5.37 6.98 -8.61
N LEU A 81 -5.91 5.79 -8.35
CA LEU A 81 -6.43 5.40 -7.05
C LEU A 81 -5.32 5.42 -5.99
N GLN A 82 -4.16 4.85 -6.29
CA GLN A 82 -2.98 4.86 -5.43
C GLN A 82 -2.57 6.29 -5.05
N LYS A 83 -2.46 7.20 -6.02
CA LYS A 83 -2.12 8.61 -5.77
C LYS A 83 -3.15 9.29 -4.86
N SER A 84 -4.43 8.97 -4.99
CA SER A 84 -5.50 9.49 -4.13
C SER A 84 -5.34 8.99 -2.69
N ILE A 85 -5.11 7.69 -2.50
CA ILE A 85 -4.85 7.08 -1.19
C ILE A 85 -3.61 7.69 -0.54
N LEU A 86 -2.50 7.78 -1.30
CA LEU A 86 -1.24 8.31 -0.80
C LEU A 86 -1.36 9.75 -0.30
N LYS A 87 -2.05 10.63 -1.03
CA LYS A 87 -2.30 12.02 -0.60
C LYS A 87 -2.95 12.10 0.78
N ASN A 88 -3.91 11.22 1.04
CA ASN A 88 -4.68 11.23 2.28
C ASN A 88 -3.93 10.60 3.45
N VAL A 89 -3.24 9.49 3.20
CA VAL A 89 -2.56 8.71 4.25
C VAL A 89 -1.29 9.41 4.76
N ILE A 90 -0.57 10.11 3.88
CA ILE A 90 0.68 10.81 4.24
C ILE A 90 0.46 11.92 5.27
N MET A 91 -0.73 12.52 5.31
CA MET A 91 -1.05 13.56 6.30
C MET A 91 -1.02 13.02 7.74
N ALA A 92 -1.23 11.72 7.92
CA ALA A 92 -1.17 11.07 9.22
C ALA A 92 0.25 10.67 9.65
N LEU A 93 1.26 10.77 8.77
CA LEU A 93 2.65 10.47 9.09
C LEU A 93 3.34 11.68 9.71
N LYS A 94 3.99 11.47 10.86
CA LYS A 94 4.82 12.49 11.52
C LYS A 94 6.00 12.93 10.65
N PRO A 95 6.49 14.17 10.78
CA PRO A 95 7.82 14.55 10.33
C PRO A 95 8.88 13.60 10.90
N GLY A 96 9.85 13.17 10.09
CA GLY A 96 10.85 12.15 10.45
C GLY A 96 10.34 10.71 10.41
N GLY A 97 9.04 10.49 10.28
CA GLY A 97 8.43 9.16 10.23
C GLY A 97 8.74 8.39 8.95
N TYR A 98 8.51 7.08 8.99
CA TYR A 98 8.79 6.16 7.90
C TYR A 98 7.52 5.78 7.14
N PHE A 99 7.62 5.69 5.83
CA PHE A 99 6.54 5.27 4.95
C PHE A 99 6.99 4.07 4.13
N LEU A 100 6.31 2.92 4.30
CA LEU A 100 6.55 1.72 3.52
C LEU A 100 5.42 1.55 2.51
N TYR A 101 5.73 1.80 1.24
CA TYR A 101 4.83 1.61 0.10
C TYR A 101 5.01 0.21 -0.47
N ILE A 102 3.91 -0.53 -0.65
CA ILE A 102 3.92 -1.92 -1.13
C ILE A 102 2.87 -2.10 -2.22
N THR A 103 3.22 -2.86 -3.26
CA THR A 103 2.27 -3.42 -4.23
C THR A 103 2.64 -4.84 -4.61
N CYS A 104 1.68 -5.63 -5.05
CA CYS A 104 1.93 -6.89 -5.76
C CYS A 104 1.86 -6.68 -7.29
N SER A 105 2.40 -5.57 -7.79
CA SER A 105 2.47 -5.23 -9.20
C SER A 105 3.91 -5.20 -9.72
N VAL A 106 4.09 -5.54 -11.00
CA VAL A 106 5.35 -5.36 -11.73
C VAL A 106 5.36 -4.13 -12.64
N PHE A 107 4.23 -3.41 -12.72
CA PHE A 107 4.10 -2.24 -13.60
C PHE A 107 4.73 -0.99 -12.99
N LYS A 108 5.53 -0.30 -13.82
CA LYS A 108 6.22 0.94 -13.42
C LYS A 108 5.26 2.02 -12.91
N LYS A 109 4.09 2.20 -13.57
CA LYS A 109 3.10 3.22 -13.20
C LYS A 109 2.55 3.04 -11.77
N GLU A 110 2.37 1.79 -11.35
CA GLU A 110 1.89 1.43 -10.01
C GLU A 110 3.01 1.41 -8.96
N ASN A 111 4.27 1.41 -9.39
CA ASN A 111 5.45 1.25 -8.55
C ASN A 111 6.30 2.53 -8.52
N LYS A 112 7.30 2.62 -9.40
CA LYS A 112 8.27 3.73 -9.43
C LYS A 112 7.60 5.09 -9.64
N ASP A 113 6.57 5.17 -10.50
CA ASP A 113 5.90 6.43 -10.77
C ASP A 113 5.02 6.89 -9.60
N ALA A 114 4.50 5.96 -8.78
CA ALA A 114 3.84 6.29 -7.51
C ALA A 114 4.84 6.84 -6.47
N VAL A 115 6.05 6.25 -6.40
CA VAL A 115 7.13 6.79 -5.54
C VAL A 115 7.59 8.16 -6.02
N ASN A 116 7.78 8.35 -7.32
CA ASN A 116 8.15 9.67 -7.88
C ASN A 116 7.09 10.72 -7.53
N PHE A 117 5.79 10.37 -7.62
CA PHE A 117 4.72 11.26 -7.20
C PHE A 117 4.87 11.69 -5.73
N LEU A 118 5.28 10.78 -4.82
CA LEU A 118 5.55 11.11 -3.42
C LEU A 118 6.72 12.10 -3.27
N LEU A 119 7.79 11.90 -4.03
CA LEU A 119 8.97 12.77 -4.00
C LEU A 119 8.70 14.17 -4.56
N GLU A 120 7.86 14.26 -5.60
CA GLU A 120 7.51 15.51 -6.28
C GLU A 120 6.53 16.38 -5.47
N ASN A 121 5.66 15.76 -4.66
CA ASN A 121 4.56 16.47 -4.00
C ASN A 121 4.72 16.57 -2.48
N PHE A 122 5.63 15.78 -1.89
CA PHE A 122 5.85 15.73 -0.45
C PHE A 122 7.35 15.64 -0.15
N ASN A 123 7.76 16.12 1.01
CA ASN A 123 9.18 16.15 1.40
C ASN A 123 9.65 14.77 1.89
N PHE A 124 9.93 13.84 0.96
CA PHE A 124 10.41 12.50 1.26
C PHE A 124 11.83 12.25 0.75
N LYS A 125 12.56 11.38 1.48
CA LYS A 125 13.80 10.75 1.03
C LYS A 125 13.57 9.25 0.85
N VAL A 126 13.94 8.69 -0.29
CA VAL A 126 13.95 7.23 -0.50
C VAL A 126 15.14 6.63 0.24
N LEU A 127 14.88 5.65 1.11
CA LEU A 127 15.90 4.89 1.80
C LEU A 127 16.23 3.58 1.06
N LYS A 128 15.19 2.89 0.58
CA LYS A 128 15.32 1.69 -0.24
C LYS A 128 14.11 1.56 -1.16
N MET A 129 14.32 1.09 -2.38
CA MET A 129 13.27 0.82 -3.35
C MET A 129 13.68 -0.38 -4.19
N GLU A 130 12.83 -1.41 -4.27
CA GLU A 130 13.17 -2.67 -4.90
C GLU A 130 11.94 -3.39 -5.47
N LEU A 131 12.10 -4.02 -6.64
CA LEU A 131 11.19 -5.05 -7.13
C LEU A 131 11.71 -6.42 -6.63
N LEU A 132 10.98 -6.99 -5.68
CA LEU A 132 11.25 -8.31 -5.11
C LEU A 132 10.76 -9.38 -6.09
N LYS A 133 11.67 -10.01 -6.79
CA LYS A 133 11.38 -11.02 -7.81
C LYS A 133 11.13 -12.38 -7.14
N GLY A 134 9.85 -12.75 -6.99
CA GLY A 134 9.48 -14.01 -6.34
C GLY A 134 9.49 -15.24 -7.26
N TYR A 135 9.44 -15.06 -8.58
CA TYR A 135 9.26 -16.15 -9.53
C TYR A 135 10.39 -17.21 -9.51
N GLU A 136 11.61 -16.82 -9.17
CA GLU A 136 12.74 -17.76 -9.00
C GLU A 136 12.60 -18.63 -7.74
N MET A 137 11.83 -18.17 -6.76
CA MET A 137 11.57 -18.83 -5.48
C MET A 137 10.16 -19.43 -5.38
N LYS A 138 9.43 -19.54 -6.50
CA LYS A 138 8.02 -19.98 -6.56
C LYS A 138 7.10 -19.13 -5.66
N ALA A 139 7.37 -17.84 -5.57
CA ALA A 139 6.63 -16.86 -4.78
C ALA A 139 6.11 -15.71 -5.68
N ASP A 140 5.21 -14.91 -5.14
CA ASP A 140 4.72 -13.71 -5.82
C ASP A 140 5.85 -12.66 -5.95
N SER A 141 5.83 -11.90 -7.05
CA SER A 141 6.67 -10.72 -7.18
C SER A 141 5.98 -9.52 -6.55
N MET A 142 6.72 -8.73 -5.79
CA MET A 142 6.22 -7.56 -5.10
C MET A 142 7.15 -6.37 -5.31
N PHE A 143 6.60 -5.17 -5.22
CA PHE A 143 7.40 -3.96 -5.15
C PHE A 143 7.30 -3.38 -3.74
N ALA A 144 8.44 -2.92 -3.21
CA ALA A 144 8.49 -2.24 -1.93
C ALA A 144 9.39 -1.00 -2.02
N ALA A 145 8.94 0.10 -1.40
CA ALA A 145 9.73 1.31 -1.24
C ALA A 145 9.61 1.82 0.19
N LEU A 146 10.74 1.93 0.87
CA LEU A 146 10.86 2.55 2.18
C LEU A 146 11.32 4.00 2.01
N LEU A 147 10.51 4.94 2.50
CA LEU A 147 10.77 6.37 2.45
C LEU A 147 10.77 6.94 3.88
N GLN A 148 11.45 8.07 4.06
CA GLN A 148 11.39 8.85 5.29
C GLN A 148 10.88 10.25 4.97
N LYS A 149 9.85 10.68 5.70
CA LYS A 149 9.35 12.07 5.64
C LYS A 149 10.38 12.99 6.28
N GLN A 150 10.83 13.98 5.53
CA GLN A 150 11.80 14.94 6.05
C GLN A 150 11.11 15.96 6.96
N LEU A 151 11.92 16.64 7.79
CA LEU A 151 11.46 17.71 8.68
C LEU A 151 11.01 18.96 7.91
#